data_e84b8bc7b0009f90a5695a203c3349d5
#
_entry.id   e84b8bc7b0009f90a5695a203c3349d5
#
_cell.length_a   1.000
_cell.length_b   1.000
_cell.length_c   1.000
_cell.angle_alpha   90.00
_cell.angle_beta   90.00
_cell.angle_gamma   90.00
#
_symmetry.space_group_name_H-M   'P 1'
#
loop_
_entity.id
_entity.type
_entity.pdbx_description
1 polymer ?
#
loop_
_entity_poly.entity_id
_entity_poly.type
_entity_poly.pdbx_seq_one_letter_code
_entity_poly.pdbx_strand_id
1 'polypeptide(L)'
;CPRRFYLEHVLGEAHANHHLIEGHYLHERAYTEPGEESGLWVWSDRLGLLGVVDRLEWRRGEACPVEYKLGRAKEEAYLSDAVQLAAQALCLRESRGIKARRGFVYYHKSHTRREVVFTPELFRAVEAAVVRMRALLQSPRPPRVEVPPSKCEGCSVQGACQPELWRKGVAGWA
;
A
#
# COMPACT_ATOMS: atom_id res chain seq x y z
N CYS A 1 -5.09 0.77 7.76
CA CYS A 1 -6.07 0.57 8.84
C CYS A 1 -6.86 -0.71 8.58
N PRO A 2 -6.89 -1.70 9.51
CA PRO A 2 -7.63 -2.95 9.31
C PRO A 2 -9.13 -2.75 9.07
N ARG A 3 -9.75 -1.78 9.73
CA ARG A 3 -11.18 -1.47 9.54
C ARG A 3 -11.44 -0.89 8.15
N ARG A 4 -10.55 -0.04 7.62
CA ARG A 4 -10.65 0.44 6.24
C ARG A 4 -10.56 -0.73 5.25
N PHE A 5 -9.59 -1.63 5.42
CA PHE A 5 -9.47 -2.84 4.60
C PHE A 5 -10.78 -3.66 4.58
N TYR A 6 -11.36 -3.87 5.76
CA TYR A 6 -12.63 -4.61 5.87
C TYR A 6 -13.77 -3.91 5.12
N LEU A 7 -13.92 -2.60 5.30
CA LEU A 7 -14.97 -1.83 4.62
C LEU A 7 -14.82 -1.87 3.11
N GLU A 8 -13.60 -1.71 2.61
CA GLU A 8 -13.32 -1.71 1.17
C GLU A 8 -13.47 -3.12 0.54
N HIS A 9 -12.94 -4.15 1.18
CA HIS A 9 -12.82 -5.47 0.55
C HIS A 9 -13.87 -6.50 1.00
N VAL A 10 -14.56 -6.30 2.10
CA VAL A 10 -15.63 -7.19 2.58
C VAL A 10 -17.00 -6.57 2.34
N LEU A 11 -17.16 -5.28 2.62
CA LEU A 11 -18.44 -4.59 2.45
C LEU A 11 -18.56 -3.84 1.11
N GLY A 12 -17.51 -3.76 0.31
CA GLY A 12 -17.53 -3.10 -1.00
C GLY A 12 -17.63 -1.57 -0.92
N GLU A 13 -17.29 -0.97 0.21
CA GLU A 13 -17.32 0.48 0.40
C GLU A 13 -16.15 1.14 -0.33
N ALA A 14 -16.39 1.65 -1.53
CA ALA A 14 -15.38 2.33 -2.34
C ALA A 14 -15.87 3.74 -2.70
N HIS A 15 -15.24 4.74 -2.11
CA HIS A 15 -15.57 6.14 -2.38
C HIS A 15 -14.33 6.87 -2.92
N ALA A 16 -14.47 7.47 -4.11
CA ALA A 16 -13.45 8.37 -4.62
C ALA A 16 -13.41 9.65 -3.77
N ASN A 17 -12.23 10.06 -3.38
CA ASN A 17 -12.01 11.36 -2.77
C ASN A 17 -10.84 12.08 -3.47
N HIS A 18 -10.68 13.37 -3.18
CA HIS A 18 -9.63 14.20 -3.79
C HIS A 18 -8.24 13.56 -3.70
N HIS A 19 -7.87 12.96 -2.57
CA HIS A 19 -6.56 12.34 -2.41
C HIS A 19 -6.36 11.09 -3.27
N LEU A 20 -7.40 10.30 -3.49
CA LEU A 20 -7.33 9.14 -4.39
C LEU A 20 -7.22 9.58 -5.85
N ILE A 21 -7.95 10.63 -6.23
CA ILE A 21 -7.91 11.19 -7.58
C ILE A 21 -6.53 11.77 -7.88
N GLU A 22 -5.98 12.60 -6.98
CA GLU A 22 -4.60 13.14 -7.13
C GLU A 22 -3.55 12.02 -7.19
N GLY A 23 -3.68 11.00 -6.34
CA GLY A 23 -2.80 9.83 -6.35
C GLY A 23 -2.85 9.09 -7.68
N HIS A 24 -4.04 8.88 -8.23
CA HIS A 24 -4.21 8.22 -9.52
C HIS A 24 -3.51 8.98 -10.67
N TYR A 25 -3.71 10.30 -10.77
CA TYR A 25 -3.00 11.12 -11.76
C TYR A 25 -1.48 11.07 -11.60
N LEU A 26 -0.98 10.98 -10.37
CA LEU A 26 0.45 10.85 -10.13
C LEU A 26 1.00 9.51 -10.69
N HIS A 27 0.29 8.43 -10.48
CA HIS A 27 0.66 7.11 -11.01
C HIS A 27 0.61 7.08 -12.55
N GLU A 28 -0.45 7.63 -13.17
CA GLU A 28 -0.54 7.72 -14.63
C GLU A 28 0.64 8.48 -15.24
N ARG A 29 1.08 9.57 -14.63
CA ARG A 29 2.26 10.33 -15.09
C ARG A 29 3.55 9.54 -14.92
N ALA A 30 3.68 8.76 -13.84
CA ALA A 30 4.85 7.91 -13.64
C ALA A 30 4.97 6.82 -14.73
N TYR A 31 3.86 6.42 -15.36
CA TYR A 31 3.84 5.40 -16.40
C TYR A 31 4.22 5.92 -17.80
N THR A 32 4.29 7.23 -18.01
CA THR A 32 4.50 7.83 -19.34
C THR A 32 5.95 8.22 -19.63
N GLU A 33 6.89 8.07 -18.68
CA GLU A 33 8.29 8.45 -18.92
C GLU A 33 9.02 7.37 -19.77
N PRO A 34 9.69 7.75 -20.87
CA PRO A 34 10.36 6.82 -21.77
C PRO A 34 11.58 6.13 -21.13
N GLY A 35 11.82 4.86 -21.48
CA GLY A 35 13.09 4.17 -21.22
C GLY A 35 13.13 3.28 -19.99
N GLU A 36 12.04 3.13 -19.24
CA GLU A 36 11.93 2.23 -18.10
C GLU A 36 10.59 1.49 -18.09
N GLU A 37 10.55 0.31 -17.49
CA GLU A 37 9.32 -0.47 -17.35
C GLU A 37 8.42 0.19 -16.29
N SER A 38 7.22 0.59 -16.67
CA SER A 38 6.24 1.25 -15.79
C SER A 38 4.88 0.58 -15.85
N GLY A 39 4.08 0.70 -14.79
CA GLY A 39 2.77 0.08 -14.73
C GLY A 39 2.81 -1.45 -14.80
N LEU A 40 3.86 -2.07 -14.24
CA LEU A 40 4.15 -3.48 -14.40
C LEU A 40 3.28 -4.34 -13.50
N TRP A 41 2.38 -5.14 -14.09
CA TRP A 41 1.57 -6.11 -13.36
C TRP A 41 2.41 -7.25 -12.82
N VAL A 42 2.27 -7.53 -11.53
CA VAL A 42 3.00 -8.55 -10.79
C VAL A 42 2.07 -9.28 -9.82
N TRP A 43 2.36 -10.56 -9.56
CA TRP A 43 1.55 -11.36 -8.64
C TRP A 43 2.38 -12.38 -7.87
N SER A 44 1.80 -12.89 -6.81
CA SER A 44 2.32 -14.01 -6.03
C SER A 44 1.17 -14.96 -5.71
N ASP A 45 1.15 -16.13 -6.33
CA ASP A 45 0.14 -17.16 -6.06
C ASP A 45 0.27 -17.67 -4.63
N ARG A 46 1.51 -17.83 -4.15
CA ARG A 46 1.79 -18.24 -2.77
C ARG A 46 1.18 -17.28 -1.74
N LEU A 47 1.30 -15.99 -1.96
CA LEU A 47 0.77 -14.97 -1.06
C LEU A 47 -0.67 -14.58 -1.38
N GLY A 48 -1.19 -14.91 -2.57
CA GLY A 48 -2.49 -14.45 -3.06
C GLY A 48 -2.50 -12.93 -3.23
N LEU A 49 -1.42 -12.38 -3.77
CA LEU A 49 -1.28 -10.95 -4.02
C LEU A 49 -1.24 -10.67 -5.51
N LEU A 50 -1.90 -9.60 -5.90
CA LEU A 50 -1.84 -9.00 -7.22
C LEU A 50 -1.59 -7.50 -7.04
N GLY A 51 -0.74 -6.91 -7.87
CA GLY A 51 -0.44 -5.49 -7.78
C GLY A 51 0.25 -4.95 -9.03
N VAL A 52 0.54 -3.67 -8.98
CA VAL A 52 1.26 -2.95 -10.03
C VAL A 52 2.50 -2.33 -9.41
N VAL A 53 3.65 -2.51 -10.05
CA VAL A 53 4.86 -1.75 -9.76
C VAL A 53 4.81 -0.48 -10.59
N ASP A 54 4.83 0.68 -9.94
CA ASP A 54 4.71 1.96 -10.64
C ASP A 54 5.82 2.15 -11.66
N ARG A 55 7.05 1.82 -11.26
CA ARG A 55 8.24 1.88 -12.12
C ARG A 55 9.30 0.88 -11.69
N LEU A 56 9.96 0.23 -12.64
CA LEU A 56 11.10 -0.63 -12.41
C LEU A 56 12.35 0.00 -13.04
N GLU A 57 13.28 0.42 -12.20
CA GLU A 57 14.57 0.96 -12.61
C GLU A 57 15.66 -0.10 -12.55
N TRP A 58 16.63 0.00 -13.44
CA TRP A 58 17.82 -0.82 -13.41
C TRP A 58 19.02 0.03 -12.99
N ARG A 59 19.58 -0.25 -11.82
CA ARG A 59 20.72 0.49 -11.27
C ARG A 59 21.91 -0.46 -11.09
N ARG A 60 22.96 -0.25 -11.88
CA ARG A 60 24.18 -1.10 -11.88
C ARG A 60 23.83 -2.58 -12.07
N GLY A 61 22.88 -2.89 -12.93
CA GLY A 61 22.40 -4.26 -13.18
C GLY A 61 21.48 -4.85 -12.10
N GLU A 62 21.11 -4.08 -11.09
CA GLU A 62 20.17 -4.47 -10.04
C GLU A 62 18.80 -3.84 -10.28
N ALA A 63 17.75 -4.67 -10.24
CA ALA A 63 16.37 -4.22 -10.35
C ALA A 63 15.95 -3.48 -9.07
N CYS A 64 15.39 -2.29 -9.24
CA CYS A 64 14.95 -1.44 -8.15
C CYS A 64 13.51 -0.96 -8.41
N PRO A 65 12.49 -1.59 -7.83
CA PRO A 65 11.13 -1.09 -7.92
C PRO A 65 11.00 0.27 -7.23
N VAL A 66 10.22 1.15 -7.82
CA VAL A 66 9.93 2.49 -7.32
C VAL A 66 8.44 2.64 -7.15
N GLU A 67 8.02 3.08 -5.99
CA GLU A 67 6.63 3.41 -5.64
C GLU A 67 6.48 4.93 -5.51
N TYR A 68 5.47 5.50 -6.12
CA TYR A 68 5.17 6.94 -6.08
C TYR A 68 4.09 7.25 -5.05
N LYS A 69 4.35 8.20 -4.16
CA LYS A 69 3.42 8.66 -3.13
C LYS A 69 3.21 10.17 -3.21
N LEU A 70 1.96 10.59 -3.16
CA LEU A 70 1.60 12.02 -3.16
C LEU A 70 2.15 12.76 -1.94
N GLY A 71 2.30 12.09 -0.80
CA GLY A 71 2.66 12.67 0.50
C GLY A 71 4.03 13.35 0.57
N ARG A 72 4.42 13.72 1.80
CA ARG A 72 5.77 14.21 2.14
C ARG A 72 6.58 13.09 2.77
N ALA A 73 7.87 13.03 2.45
CA ALA A 73 8.80 12.12 3.09
C ALA A 73 9.02 12.50 4.56
N LYS A 74 9.27 11.48 5.38
CA LYS A 74 9.97 11.61 6.66
C LYS A 74 11.45 11.34 6.49
N GLU A 75 12.17 11.23 7.58
CA GLU A 75 13.58 10.83 7.58
C GLU A 75 13.77 9.48 6.88
N GLU A 76 12.88 8.52 7.19
CA GLU A 76 12.79 7.22 6.52
C GLU A 76 11.47 7.08 5.76
N ALA A 77 11.36 6.05 4.93
CA ALA A 77 10.09 5.67 4.32
C ALA A 77 9.09 5.23 5.40
N TYR A 78 7.81 5.54 5.21
CA TYR A 78 6.79 5.02 6.12
C TYR A 78 6.76 3.49 6.04
N LEU A 79 6.60 2.83 7.19
CA LEU A 79 6.56 1.36 7.26
C LEU A 79 5.50 0.76 6.31
N SER A 80 4.34 1.40 6.18
CA SER A 80 3.29 0.97 5.23
C SER A 80 3.76 0.96 3.79
N ASP A 81 4.54 1.97 3.40
CA ASP A 81 5.04 2.11 2.04
C ASP A 81 6.19 1.13 1.79
N ALA A 82 7.05 0.94 2.80
CA ALA A 82 8.11 -0.06 2.76
C ALA A 82 7.55 -1.49 2.63
N VAL A 83 6.50 -1.83 3.38
CA VAL A 83 5.82 -3.13 3.30
C VAL A 83 5.17 -3.32 1.93
N GLN A 84 4.53 -2.29 1.36
CA GLN A 84 3.97 -2.34 0.02
C GLN A 84 5.05 -2.62 -1.01
N LEU A 85 6.14 -1.88 -0.98
CA LEU A 85 7.26 -2.04 -1.91
C LEU A 85 7.93 -3.42 -1.78
N ALA A 86 8.06 -3.95 -0.56
CA ALA A 86 8.56 -5.30 -0.33
C ALA A 86 7.60 -6.39 -0.85
N ALA A 87 6.28 -6.17 -0.76
CA ALA A 87 5.29 -7.06 -1.37
C ALA A 87 5.43 -7.08 -2.90
N GLN A 88 5.61 -5.92 -3.53
CA GLN A 88 5.89 -5.82 -4.97
C GLN A 88 7.18 -6.57 -5.34
N ALA A 89 8.25 -6.48 -4.53
CA ALA A 89 9.50 -7.22 -4.76
C ALA A 89 9.32 -8.74 -4.68
N LEU A 90 8.48 -9.23 -3.76
CA LEU A 90 8.11 -10.66 -3.70
C LEU A 90 7.32 -11.09 -4.92
N CYS A 91 6.36 -10.29 -5.36
CA CYS A 91 5.57 -10.53 -6.56
C CYS A 91 6.45 -10.50 -7.84
N LEU A 92 7.35 -9.52 -7.97
CA LEU A 92 8.34 -9.46 -9.07
C LEU A 92 9.17 -10.73 -9.16
N ARG A 93 9.65 -11.23 -8.01
CA ARG A 93 10.43 -12.46 -7.96
C ARG A 93 9.64 -13.67 -8.41
N GLU A 94 8.37 -13.79 -8.02
CA GLU A 94 7.54 -14.95 -8.33
C GLU A 94 7.00 -14.90 -9.75
N SER A 95 6.43 -13.77 -10.18
CA SER A 95 5.77 -13.65 -11.49
C SER A 95 6.72 -13.39 -12.66
N ARG A 96 7.90 -12.79 -12.40
CA ARG A 96 8.84 -12.35 -13.45
C ARG A 96 10.25 -12.92 -13.31
N GLY A 97 10.57 -13.64 -12.21
CA GLY A 97 11.92 -14.10 -11.92
C GLY A 97 12.90 -12.99 -11.53
N ILE A 98 12.42 -11.75 -11.39
CA ILE A 98 13.23 -10.56 -11.11
C ILE A 98 13.47 -10.46 -9.60
N LYS A 99 14.75 -10.48 -9.19
CA LYS A 99 15.15 -10.32 -7.78
C LYS A 99 15.58 -8.88 -7.53
N ALA A 100 14.92 -8.22 -6.59
CA ALA A 100 15.30 -6.91 -6.07
C ALA A 100 15.77 -7.04 -4.62
N ARG A 101 16.86 -6.34 -4.26
CA ARG A 101 17.37 -6.29 -2.87
C ARG A 101 16.95 -5.01 -2.16
N ARG A 102 16.58 -4.00 -2.91
CA ARG A 102 16.14 -2.69 -2.46
C ARG A 102 15.19 -2.09 -3.47
N GLY A 103 14.48 -1.07 -3.07
CA GLY A 103 13.65 -0.23 -3.92
C GLY A 103 13.56 1.17 -3.36
N PHE A 104 12.71 1.98 -3.94
CA PHE A 104 12.60 3.39 -3.55
C PHE A 104 11.14 3.80 -3.44
N VAL A 105 10.85 4.66 -2.45
CA VAL A 105 9.59 5.40 -2.39
C VAL A 105 9.85 6.86 -2.74
N TYR A 106 9.18 7.36 -3.76
CA TYR A 106 9.26 8.75 -4.17
C TYR A 106 8.05 9.53 -3.62
N TYR A 107 8.31 10.52 -2.78
CA TYR A 107 7.29 11.37 -2.17
C TYR A 107 7.17 12.68 -2.94
N HIS A 108 6.09 12.83 -3.70
CA HIS A 108 5.90 13.93 -4.65
C HIS A 108 5.87 15.31 -3.98
N LYS A 109 5.13 15.50 -2.88
CA LYS A 109 5.02 16.82 -2.19
C LYS A 109 6.32 17.33 -1.56
N SER A 110 7.32 16.50 -1.38
CA SER A 110 8.63 16.89 -0.88
C SER A 110 9.76 16.69 -1.88
N HIS A 111 9.44 16.19 -3.09
CA HIS A 111 10.43 15.81 -4.12
C HIS A 111 11.57 14.96 -3.55
N THR A 112 11.23 14.02 -2.67
CA THR A 112 12.21 13.26 -1.90
C THR A 112 12.05 11.78 -2.17
N ARG A 113 13.17 11.13 -2.43
CA ARG A 113 13.29 9.69 -2.62
C ARG A 113 13.86 9.05 -1.36
N ARG A 114 13.27 7.94 -0.90
CA ARG A 114 13.74 7.14 0.23
C ARG A 114 14.04 5.73 -0.23
N GLU A 115 15.24 5.27 0.10
CA GLU A 115 15.63 3.88 -0.14
C GLU A 115 14.99 2.97 0.89
N VAL A 116 14.58 1.79 0.44
CA VAL A 116 14.05 0.70 1.27
C VAL A 116 14.87 -0.54 0.96
N VAL A 117 15.64 -1.02 1.92
CA VAL A 117 16.35 -2.29 1.83
C VAL A 117 15.42 -3.42 2.21
N PHE A 118 15.31 -4.45 1.39
CA PHE A 118 14.41 -5.58 1.62
C PHE A 118 15.06 -6.61 2.53
N THR A 119 14.87 -6.41 3.82
CA THR A 119 15.37 -7.32 4.86
C THR A 119 14.43 -8.52 5.07
N PRO A 120 14.92 -9.62 5.67
CA PRO A 120 14.06 -10.74 6.07
C PRO A 120 12.92 -10.32 7.00
N GLU A 121 13.15 -9.33 7.88
CA GLU A 121 12.15 -8.76 8.79
C GLU A 121 11.03 -8.08 8.01
N LEU A 122 11.38 -7.30 6.98
CA LEU A 122 10.41 -6.61 6.14
C LEU A 122 9.57 -7.62 5.34
N PHE A 123 10.17 -8.68 4.83
CA PHE A 123 9.41 -9.76 4.18
C PHE A 123 8.48 -10.50 5.14
N ARG A 124 8.93 -10.75 6.37
CA ARG A 124 8.04 -11.30 7.42
C ARG A 124 6.87 -10.37 7.74
N ALA A 125 7.08 -9.06 7.71
CA ALA A 125 6.00 -8.08 7.88
C ALA A 125 4.96 -8.16 6.75
N VAL A 126 5.38 -8.39 5.50
CA VAL A 126 4.46 -8.65 4.37
C VAL A 126 3.63 -9.91 4.63
N GLU A 127 4.28 -11.02 4.99
CA GLU A 127 3.59 -12.29 5.25
C GLU A 127 2.60 -12.17 6.42
N ALA A 128 2.99 -11.51 7.49
CA ALA A 128 2.10 -11.23 8.62
C ALA A 128 0.91 -10.35 8.21
N ALA A 129 1.12 -9.35 7.34
CA ALA A 129 0.03 -8.53 6.82
C ALA A 129 -0.94 -9.36 5.98
N VAL A 130 -0.45 -10.26 5.12
CA VAL A 130 -1.28 -11.18 4.33
C VAL A 130 -2.13 -12.10 5.21
N VAL A 131 -1.53 -12.68 6.24
CA VAL A 131 -2.27 -13.52 7.22
C VAL A 131 -3.40 -12.72 7.88
N ARG A 132 -3.11 -11.50 8.32
CA ARG A 132 -4.12 -10.62 8.93
C ARG A 132 -5.21 -10.21 7.95
N MET A 133 -4.89 -9.91 6.69
CA MET A 133 -5.88 -9.59 5.65
C MET A 133 -6.80 -10.80 5.39
N ARG A 134 -6.25 -12.01 5.27
CA ARG A 134 -7.06 -13.24 5.10
C ARG A 134 -8.00 -13.48 6.27
N ALA A 135 -7.55 -13.25 7.49
CA ALA A 135 -8.41 -13.36 8.68
C ALA A 135 -9.54 -12.32 8.66
N LEU A 136 -9.27 -11.11 8.19
CA LEU A 136 -10.28 -10.06 8.04
C LEU A 136 -11.33 -10.39 6.97
N LEU A 137 -10.94 -11.01 5.86
CA LEU A 137 -11.88 -11.46 4.82
C LEU A 137 -12.88 -12.52 5.34
N GLN A 138 -12.52 -13.25 6.38
CA GLN A 138 -13.37 -14.25 7.01
C GLN A 138 -14.11 -13.73 8.26
N SER A 139 -13.85 -12.49 8.66
CA SER A 139 -14.46 -11.91 9.84
C SER A 139 -15.94 -11.57 9.59
N PRO A 140 -16.86 -11.90 10.49
CA PRO A 140 -18.28 -11.54 10.36
C PRO A 140 -18.55 -10.04 10.66
N ARG A 141 -17.57 -9.34 11.22
CA ARG A 141 -17.72 -7.95 11.66
C ARG A 141 -16.45 -7.13 11.39
N PRO A 142 -16.58 -5.81 11.15
CA PRO A 142 -15.44 -4.92 11.03
C PRO A 142 -14.64 -4.89 12.35
N PRO A 143 -13.30 -4.94 12.28
CA PRO A 143 -12.48 -4.96 13.49
C PRO A 143 -12.55 -3.62 14.24
N ARG A 144 -12.46 -3.68 15.56
CA ARG A 144 -12.13 -2.51 16.37
C ARG A 144 -10.67 -2.15 16.15
N VAL A 145 -10.38 -0.87 16.07
CA VAL A 145 -9.03 -0.37 15.82
C VAL A 145 -8.72 0.83 16.70
N GLU A 146 -7.51 0.85 17.20
CA GLU A 146 -6.96 2.01 17.89
C GLU A 146 -6.05 2.76 16.91
N VAL A 147 -6.56 3.83 16.35
CA VAL A 147 -5.81 4.70 15.44
C VAL A 147 -6.05 6.17 15.84
N PRO A 148 -5.03 7.01 15.71
CA PRO A 148 -5.19 8.43 16.02
C PRO A 148 -6.23 9.06 15.09
N PRO A 149 -7.01 10.07 15.56
CA PRO A 149 -8.01 10.76 14.75
C PRO A 149 -7.48 11.28 13.41
N SER A 150 -6.25 11.76 13.37
CA SER A 150 -5.58 12.25 12.17
C SER A 150 -5.46 11.21 11.04
N LYS A 151 -5.47 9.91 11.36
CA LYS A 151 -5.52 8.85 10.33
C LYS A 151 -6.89 8.70 9.68
N CYS A 152 -7.93 9.25 10.26
CA CYS A 152 -9.28 9.24 9.71
C CYS A 152 -9.53 10.46 8.82
N GLU A 153 -8.79 11.54 9.01
CA GLU A 153 -8.85 12.73 8.18
C GLU A 153 -8.45 12.39 6.73
N GLY A 154 -9.32 12.69 5.78
CA GLY A 154 -9.10 12.36 4.37
C GLY A 154 -9.19 10.87 4.01
N CYS A 155 -9.65 10.02 4.94
CA CYS A 155 -9.88 8.60 4.65
C CYS A 155 -11.08 8.44 3.70
N SER A 156 -10.89 7.70 2.59
CA SER A 156 -11.91 7.47 1.56
C SER A 156 -13.21 6.84 2.09
N VAL A 157 -13.11 6.02 3.14
CA VAL A 157 -14.26 5.36 3.76
C VAL A 157 -14.69 6.00 5.08
N GLN A 158 -14.31 7.24 5.35
CA GLN A 158 -14.65 7.91 6.62
C GLN A 158 -16.17 7.99 6.84
N GLY A 159 -16.93 8.31 5.78
CA GLY A 159 -18.38 8.41 5.84
C GLY A 159 -19.06 7.09 6.20
N ALA A 160 -18.65 5.98 5.58
CA ALA A 160 -19.14 4.64 5.90
C ALA A 160 -18.61 4.13 7.23
N CYS A 161 -17.35 4.47 7.58
CA CYS A 161 -16.72 4.05 8.82
C CYS A 161 -17.29 4.72 10.07
N GLN A 162 -17.66 5.99 9.98
CA GLN A 162 -18.18 6.84 11.07
C GLN A 162 -17.40 6.69 12.39
N PRO A 163 -16.09 7.02 12.40
CA PRO A 163 -15.20 6.71 13.52
C PRO A 163 -15.63 7.32 14.85
N GLU A 164 -16.39 8.40 14.84
CA GLU A 164 -16.92 9.05 16.03
C GLU A 164 -17.96 8.18 16.77
N LEU A 165 -18.79 7.42 16.01
CA LEU A 165 -19.86 6.59 16.57
C LEU A 165 -19.33 5.33 17.22
N TRP A 166 -18.51 4.55 16.50
CA TRP A 166 -17.99 3.30 17.07
C TRP A 166 -16.96 3.54 18.20
N ARG A 167 -16.22 4.66 18.19
CA ARG A 167 -15.35 5.07 19.30
C ARG A 167 -16.13 5.37 20.58
N LYS A 168 -17.33 5.94 20.43
CA LYS A 168 -18.23 6.21 21.56
C LYS A 168 -19.05 4.96 21.99
N GLY A 169 -18.86 3.81 21.32
CA GLY A 169 -19.58 2.59 21.66
C GLY A 169 -21.06 2.60 21.29
N VAL A 170 -21.45 3.41 20.32
CA VAL A 170 -22.85 3.44 19.84
C VAL A 170 -23.22 2.07 19.30
N ALA A 171 -24.30 1.47 19.79
CA ALA A 171 -24.78 0.15 19.39
C ALA A 171 -25.08 0.12 17.88
N GLY A 172 -24.67 -0.98 17.23
CA GLY A 172 -24.80 -1.16 15.78
C GLY A 172 -23.55 -0.77 14.96
N TRP A 173 -22.55 -0.12 15.58
CA TRP A 173 -21.29 0.30 14.93
C TRP A 173 -20.03 -0.39 15.51
N ALA A 174 -20.21 -1.34 16.41
CA ALA A 174 -19.14 -2.08 17.08
C ALA A 174 -18.82 -3.42 16.38
#